data_3ccfd3908c93ae8ae6f79a756bc9cbea
#
_entry.id   3ccfd3908c93ae8ae6f79a756bc9cbea
#
_cell.length_a   1.000
_cell.length_b   1.000
_cell.length_c   1.000
_cell.angle_alpha   90.00
_cell.angle_beta   90.00
_cell.angle_gamma   90.00
#
_symmetry.space_group_name_H-M   'P 1'
#
loop_
_entity.id
_entity.type
_entity.pdbx_description
1 polymer ?
#
loop_
_entity_poly.entity_id
_entity_poly.type
_entity_poly.pdbx_seq_one_letter_code
_entity_poly.pdbx_strand_id
1 'polypeptide(L)'
;MHGNLEPEERVMDLKNFTIYSKVGCPYCTKIVEVLELAKLNHVIYTLDKDFNRPSFYGEFGEGTTFPQIVLNGKKLGGCNETVKYLRENNLV
;
A
#
# COMPACT_ATOMS: atom_id res chain seq x y z
N MET A 1 16.41 19.96 20.91
CA MET A 1 16.00 19.53 20.85
C MET A 1 15.96 19.17 20.71
N HIS A 2 15.95 19.19 20.24
CA HIS A 2 15.74 18.69 19.79
C HIS A 2 15.26 18.21 19.61
N GLY A 3 15.65 18.21 19.74
CA GLY A 3 15.33 17.34 19.42
C GLY A 3 14.33 16.95 19.18
N ASN A 4 14.30 16.90 19.80
CA ASN A 4 13.17 16.41 19.64
C ASN A 4 12.95 15.65 18.51
N LEU A 5 12.38 14.66 18.59
CA LEU A 5 12.08 14.02 17.45
C LEU A 5 11.47 14.96 16.52
N GLU A 6 12.03 15.06 15.40
CA GLU A 6 11.54 16.02 14.45
C GLU A 6 10.22 15.57 13.88
N PRO A 7 9.27 16.49 13.69
CA PRO A 7 7.98 16.15 13.13
C PRO A 7 8.06 15.47 11.76
N GLU A 8 9.00 15.87 10.92
CA GLU A 8 9.14 15.25 9.62
C GLU A 8 9.48 13.78 9.73
N GLU A 9 10.33 13.47 10.66
CA GLU A 9 10.73 12.10 10.86
C GLU A 9 9.54 11.25 11.26
N ARG A 10 8.72 11.76 12.17
CA ARG A 10 7.53 11.04 12.58
C ARG A 10 6.54 10.90 11.46
N VAL A 11 6.40 11.93 10.63
CA VAL A 11 5.49 11.87 9.50
C VAL A 11 5.92 10.77 8.55
N MET A 12 7.21 10.65 8.28
CA MET A 12 7.68 9.59 7.41
C MET A 12 7.44 8.21 8.01
N ASP A 13 7.64 8.09 9.32
CA ASP A 13 7.37 6.83 9.99
C ASP A 13 5.90 6.45 9.91
N LEU A 14 5.01 7.43 9.80
CA LEU A 14 3.59 7.17 9.71
C LEU A 14 3.15 6.81 8.30
N LYS A 15 3.98 7.00 7.29
CA LYS A 15 3.63 6.59 5.94
C LYS A 15 3.66 5.09 5.89
N ASN A 16 2.50 4.50 5.82
CA ASN A 16 2.36 3.06 5.83
C ASN A 16 1.42 2.64 4.72
N PHE A 17 1.96 1.90 3.78
CA PHE A 17 1.18 1.40 2.66
C PHE A 17 0.51 0.10 3.08
N THR A 18 -0.77 -0.01 2.81
CA THR A 18 -1.52 -1.23 3.06
C THR A 18 -1.83 -1.85 1.71
N ILE A 19 -1.45 -3.11 1.53
CA ILE A 19 -1.62 -3.81 0.27
C ILE A 19 -2.67 -4.90 0.48
N TYR A 20 -3.79 -4.79 -0.24
CA TYR A 20 -4.80 -5.84 -0.26
C TYR A 20 -4.46 -6.76 -1.43
N SER A 21 -4.01 -7.97 -1.12
CA SER A 21 -3.45 -8.89 -2.11
C SER A 21 -4.20 -10.21 -2.11
N LYS A 22 -3.85 -11.08 -3.06
CA LYS A 22 -4.34 -12.45 -3.09
C LYS A 22 -3.22 -13.36 -3.54
N VAL A 23 -3.36 -14.64 -3.24
CA VAL A 23 -2.38 -15.65 -3.64
C VAL A 23 -2.38 -15.77 -5.17
N GLY A 24 -1.20 -15.92 -5.75
CA GLY A 24 -1.07 -16.11 -7.20
C GLY A 24 -1.27 -14.85 -8.01
N CYS A 25 -1.01 -13.69 -7.43
CA CYS A 25 -1.21 -12.40 -8.08
C CYS A 25 0.15 -11.78 -8.40
N PRO A 26 0.59 -11.79 -9.69
CA PRO A 26 1.90 -11.24 -10.03
C PRO A 26 2.05 -9.76 -9.72
N TYR A 27 0.98 -8.98 -9.94
CA TYR A 27 1.06 -7.54 -9.64
C TYR A 27 1.09 -7.27 -8.15
N CYS A 28 0.51 -8.15 -7.34
CA CYS A 28 0.61 -8.04 -5.89
C CYS A 28 2.05 -8.23 -5.45
N THR A 29 2.72 -9.24 -5.99
CA THR A 29 4.13 -9.48 -5.72
C THR A 29 4.98 -8.32 -6.17
N LYS A 30 4.69 -7.78 -7.35
CA LYS A 30 5.48 -6.69 -7.91
C LYS A 30 5.44 -5.45 -7.02
N ILE A 31 4.25 -5.06 -6.57
CA ILE A 31 4.17 -3.84 -5.77
C ILE A 31 4.84 -4.03 -4.40
N VAL A 32 4.75 -5.23 -3.83
CA VAL A 32 5.44 -5.51 -2.59
C VAL A 32 6.95 -5.36 -2.78
N GLU A 33 7.49 -5.89 -3.88
CA GLU A 33 8.91 -5.78 -4.16
C GLU A 33 9.34 -4.32 -4.34
N VAL A 34 8.52 -3.53 -5.02
CA VAL A 34 8.84 -2.12 -5.21
C VAL A 34 8.92 -1.40 -3.86
N LEU A 35 7.95 -1.65 -2.99
CA LEU A 35 7.94 -1.01 -1.68
C LEU A 35 9.11 -1.48 -0.81
N GLU A 36 9.48 -2.74 -0.92
CA GLU A 36 10.61 -3.28 -0.17
C GLU A 36 11.92 -2.66 -0.65
N LEU A 37 12.11 -2.56 -1.96
CA LEU A 37 13.31 -1.98 -2.51
C LEU A 37 13.43 -0.50 -2.17
N ALA A 38 12.31 0.19 -2.10
CA ALA A 38 12.29 1.60 -1.74
C ALA A 38 12.35 1.82 -0.24
N LYS A 39 12.34 0.73 0.54
CA LYS A 39 12.40 0.77 2.00
C LYS A 39 11.24 1.55 2.60
N LEU A 40 10.06 1.39 2.01
CA LEU A 40 8.85 2.04 2.49
C LEU A 40 8.06 1.07 3.36
N ASN A 41 7.57 1.56 4.48
CA ASN A 41 6.79 0.74 5.40
C ASN A 41 5.50 0.29 4.73
N HIS A 42 5.19 -0.99 4.88
CA HIS A 42 3.98 -1.54 4.30
C HIS A 42 3.50 -2.74 5.08
N VAL A 43 2.21 -3.01 4.93
CA VAL A 43 1.56 -4.14 5.55
C VAL A 43 0.78 -4.86 4.44
N ILE A 44 0.78 -6.17 4.46
CA ILE A 44 0.13 -6.98 3.44
C ILE A 44 -1.02 -7.73 4.06
N TYR A 45 -2.23 -7.54 3.52
CA TYR A 45 -3.39 -8.34 3.87
C TYR A 45 -3.71 -9.26 2.70
N THR A 46 -3.98 -10.52 2.98
CA THR A 46 -4.20 -11.53 1.95
C THR A 46 -5.64 -12.00 1.97
N LEU A 47 -6.24 -12.07 0.79
CA LEU A 47 -7.61 -12.54 0.61
C LEU A 47 -7.77 -13.92 1.22
N ASP A 48 -8.87 -14.12 1.94
CA ASP A 48 -9.27 -15.36 2.59
C ASP A 48 -8.38 -15.75 3.78
N LYS A 49 -7.40 -14.91 4.09
CA LYS A 49 -6.62 -15.04 5.30
C LYS A 49 -6.90 -13.88 6.25
N ASP A 50 -6.84 -12.66 5.72
CA ASP A 50 -6.99 -11.45 6.52
C ASP A 50 -8.28 -10.71 6.23
N PHE A 51 -8.90 -10.98 5.08
CA PHE A 51 -10.16 -10.36 4.69
C PHE A 51 -10.85 -11.28 3.66
N ASN A 52 -12.11 -10.97 3.36
CA ASN A 52 -12.87 -11.75 2.37
C ASN A 52 -13.37 -10.83 1.24
N ARG A 53 -13.88 -11.44 0.16
CA ARG A 53 -14.34 -10.68 -0.99
C ARG A 53 -15.49 -9.73 -0.68
N PRO A 54 -16.52 -10.14 0.09
CA PRO A 54 -17.59 -9.19 0.36
C PRO A 54 -17.12 -7.93 1.06
N SER A 55 -16.25 -8.04 2.06
CA SER A 55 -15.74 -6.85 2.74
C SER A 55 -14.83 -6.03 1.82
N PHE A 56 -14.04 -6.70 0.97
CA PHE A 56 -13.18 -6.02 0.02
C PHE A 56 -14.01 -5.23 -0.99
N TYR A 57 -15.03 -5.85 -1.56
CA TYR A 57 -15.89 -5.15 -2.52
C TYR A 57 -16.70 -4.05 -1.86
N GLY A 58 -17.05 -4.22 -0.58
CA GLY A 58 -17.74 -3.17 0.16
C GLY A 58 -16.86 -1.94 0.33
N GLU A 59 -15.55 -2.15 0.47
CA GLU A 59 -14.62 -1.05 0.66
C GLU A 59 -14.20 -0.42 -0.66
N PHE A 60 -13.93 -1.24 -1.68
CA PHE A 60 -13.31 -0.76 -2.92
C PHE A 60 -14.24 -0.75 -4.12
N GLY A 61 -15.38 -1.42 -4.02
CA GLY A 61 -16.33 -1.48 -5.13
C GLY A 61 -16.38 -2.86 -5.76
N GLU A 62 -17.56 -3.19 -6.28
CA GLU A 62 -17.80 -4.47 -6.94
C GLU A 62 -16.88 -4.61 -8.15
N GLY A 63 -16.28 -5.77 -8.32
CA GLY A 63 -15.44 -6.03 -9.47
C GLY A 63 -14.03 -5.45 -9.39
N THR A 64 -13.66 -4.84 -8.27
CA THR A 64 -12.33 -4.28 -8.11
C THR A 64 -11.28 -5.38 -8.17
N THR A 65 -10.17 -5.08 -8.86
CA THR A 65 -9.10 -6.05 -9.05
C THR A 65 -8.05 -5.95 -7.95
N PHE A 66 -7.16 -6.94 -7.91
CA PHE A 66 -6.03 -6.96 -7.00
C PHE A 66 -4.75 -6.63 -7.74
N PRO A 67 -3.79 -5.98 -7.07
CA PRO A 67 -3.84 -5.50 -5.68
C PRO A 67 -4.57 -4.18 -5.56
N GLN A 68 -4.93 -3.81 -4.33
CA GLN A 68 -5.39 -2.46 -4.03
C GLN A 68 -4.52 -1.92 -2.91
N ILE A 69 -4.04 -0.70 -3.08
CA ILE A 69 -3.09 -0.11 -2.15
C ILE A 69 -3.68 1.14 -1.52
N VAL A 70 -3.52 1.25 -0.22
CA VAL A 70 -4.02 2.39 0.55
C VAL A 70 -2.84 2.98 1.30
N LEU A 71 -2.69 4.30 1.23
CA LEU A 71 -1.66 5.00 1.98
C LEU A 71 -2.31 5.89 3.01
N ASN A 72 -2.21 5.48 4.28
CA ASN A 72 -2.76 6.25 5.40
C ASN A 72 -4.21 6.66 5.15
N GLY A 73 -5.03 5.71 4.70
CA GLY A 73 -6.44 5.96 4.45
C GLY A 73 -6.79 6.45 3.07
N LYS A 74 -5.79 6.80 2.26
CA LYS A 74 -6.04 7.26 0.89
C LYS A 74 -5.87 6.09 -0.07
N LYS A 75 -6.90 5.81 -0.84
CA LYS A 75 -6.87 4.73 -1.83
C LYS A 75 -6.06 5.17 -3.03
N LEU A 76 -4.96 4.48 -3.31
CA LEU A 76 -4.10 4.82 -4.43
C LEU A 76 -4.47 4.07 -5.70
N GLY A 77 -5.11 2.90 -5.57
CA GLY A 77 -5.45 2.08 -6.72
C GLY A 77 -4.60 0.83 -6.74
N GLY A 78 -4.35 0.31 -7.95
CA GLY A 78 -3.60 -0.91 -8.12
C GLY A 78 -2.10 -0.68 -8.22
N CYS A 79 -1.40 -1.69 -8.76
CA CYS A 79 0.05 -1.63 -8.86
C CYS A 79 0.53 -0.45 -9.69
N ASN A 80 -0.03 -0.28 -10.90
CA ASN A 80 0.45 0.79 -11.78
C ASN A 80 0.18 2.17 -11.21
N GLU A 81 -1.01 2.36 -10.64
CA GLU A 81 -1.35 3.64 -10.03
C GLU A 81 -0.45 3.96 -8.86
N THR A 82 -0.10 2.94 -8.08
CA THR A 82 0.77 3.13 -6.93
C THR A 82 2.19 3.47 -7.36
N VAL A 83 2.70 2.79 -8.38
CA VAL A 83 4.04 3.10 -8.90
C VAL A 83 4.09 4.53 -9.42
N LYS A 84 3.03 4.96 -10.11
CA LYS A 84 2.95 6.34 -10.60
C LYS A 84 3.00 7.32 -9.43
N TYR A 85 2.22 7.04 -8.38
CA TYR A 85 2.23 7.88 -7.19
C TYR A 85 3.64 7.98 -6.59
N LEU A 86 4.32 6.83 -6.49
CA LEU A 86 5.66 6.80 -5.90
C LEU A 86 6.63 7.64 -6.72
N ARG A 87 6.55 7.55 -8.04
CA ARG A 87 7.43 8.33 -8.92
C ARG A 87 7.13 9.82 -8.81
N GLU A 88 5.86 10.19 -8.81
CA GLU A 88 5.47 11.59 -8.76
C GLU A 88 5.87 12.23 -7.44
N ASN A 89 6.02 11.43 -6.40
CA ASN A 89 6.41 11.93 -5.08
C ASN A 89 7.87 11.64 -4.76
N ASN A 90 8.64 11.22 -5.74
CA ASN A 90 10.08 10.97 -5.60
C ASN A 90 10.40 9.96 -4.52
N LEU A 91 9.55 8.95 -4.38
CA LEU A 91 9.76 7.89 -3.40
C LEU A 91 10.47 6.68 -4.01
N VAL A 92 10.54 6.62 -5.31
CA VAL A 92 11.30 5.59 -6.04
C VAL A 92 12.06 6.22 -7.18
#